data_ef911acde476087de2de07d51ca5de76
#
_entry.id   ef911acde476087de2de07d51ca5de76
#
_cell.length_a   1.000
_cell.length_b   1.000
_cell.length_c   1.000
_cell.angle_alpha   90.00
_cell.angle_beta   90.00
_cell.angle_gamma   90.00
#
_symmetry.space_group_name_H-M   'P 1'
#
loop_
_entity.id
_entity.type
_entity.pdbx_description
1 polymer ?
#
loop_
_entity_poly.entity_id
_entity_poly.type
_entity_poly.pdbx_seq_one_letter_code
_entity_poly.pdbx_strand_id
1 'polypeptide(L)'
;LLLGLAQNRLNPLQREQSKASQWTTNGVSIAISLMLGAFVPMGVGVYWIASNLLTIAQQLLLNAVMPPKKYVDYEALAESRKELDKLNALSAKVSPEDKRREKADYKRFFSVANKHLVFYSERSGFYKYFENIIQYLLTHSNVVIHYVTSDPRDAIFEKAQAEPRIKPYYIGEKRLITLMMKMDADVVVMTMTDLENFHIKRSYVRKDIEYVYVFHAPLSYIMTLREGALDHYDTILCTGKGQVEELRKSETLYHLPEKRIVECGYSVIENMREHYLAHRESYAGQGGKKILVAPSWQEDNILDSCLEPMLKSLVREGWQVIVRPHPEYLKRYTPRWNALRERYQDIPENKLYFQSDFSSNETVYSADVLISDWSGIVFEYAFSTGKPVLSIDTPMKVANPNYGAVVAEPLNLSLRGEIGARLPMERAGEAGAEVERLLEHTADYERRLGELRDEYLYNMGHSGEVGGRYILRQLKERAAKKKAPTQEKEKGEQKE
;
A
#
# COMPACT_ATOMS: atom_id res chain seq x y z
N LEU A 1 28.85 17.70 33.57
CA LEU A 1 28.74 18.07 32.15
C LEU A 1 29.55 17.14 31.26
N LEU A 2 30.88 17.02 31.48
CA LEU A 2 31.77 16.14 30.68
C LEU A 2 31.34 14.66 30.77
N LEU A 3 30.97 14.18 31.95
CA LEU A 3 30.51 12.83 32.19
C LEU A 3 29.19 12.52 31.41
N GLY A 4 28.24 13.45 31.39
CA GLY A 4 27.01 13.29 30.61
C GLY A 4 27.26 13.20 29.12
N LEU A 5 28.17 13.99 28.57
CA LEU A 5 28.57 13.90 27.17
C LEU A 5 29.32 12.59 26.85
N ALA A 6 30.15 12.09 27.78
CA ALA A 6 30.79 10.79 27.63
C ALA A 6 29.78 9.63 27.64
N GLN A 7 28.80 9.67 28.54
CA GLN A 7 27.71 8.70 28.61
C GLN A 7 26.91 8.67 27.31
N ASN A 8 26.56 9.84 26.78
CA ASN A 8 25.83 9.93 25.50
C ASN A 8 26.61 9.34 24.32
N ARG A 9 27.94 9.47 24.31
CA ARG A 9 28.81 8.85 23.30
C ARG A 9 28.94 7.34 23.44
N LEU A 10 28.82 6.79 24.64
CA LEU A 10 28.91 5.35 24.91
C LEU A 10 27.59 4.63 24.67
N ASN A 11 26.45 5.34 24.71
CA ASN A 11 25.15 4.78 24.53
C ASN A 11 24.90 4.47 23.03
N PRO A 12 24.72 3.18 22.63
CA PRO A 12 24.47 2.81 21.23
C PRO A 12 23.25 3.50 20.62
N LEU A 13 22.16 3.64 21.37
CA LEU A 13 20.92 4.28 20.91
C LEU A 13 21.13 5.75 20.54
N GLN A 14 22.03 6.46 21.26
CA GLN A 14 22.35 7.86 20.97
C GLN A 14 23.28 8.01 19.76
N ARG A 15 24.19 7.06 19.56
CA ARG A 15 25.09 7.06 18.40
C ARG A 15 24.34 6.88 17.09
N GLU A 16 23.18 6.25 17.13
CA GLU A 16 22.36 5.96 15.96
C GLU A 16 21.36 7.07 15.62
N GLN A 17 21.17 8.05 16.48
CA GLN A 17 20.33 9.21 16.20
C GLN A 17 20.96 10.12 15.14
N SER A 18 20.09 10.89 14.43
CA SER A 18 20.56 11.92 13.51
C SER A 18 21.46 12.95 14.21
N LYS A 19 22.41 13.54 13.48
CA LYS A 19 23.30 14.58 14.04
C LYS A 19 22.51 15.72 14.69
N ALA A 20 21.38 16.12 14.12
CA ALA A 20 20.50 17.16 14.68
C ALA A 20 19.92 16.74 16.03
N SER A 21 19.44 15.49 16.16
CA SER A 21 18.91 14.94 17.40
C SER A 21 20.00 14.82 18.48
N GLN A 22 21.19 14.35 18.10
CA GLN A 22 22.36 14.29 19.03
C GLN A 22 22.72 15.69 19.55
N TRP A 23 22.73 16.70 18.68
CA TRP A 23 22.99 18.10 19.06
C TRP A 23 21.94 18.63 20.04
N THR A 24 20.65 18.37 19.74
CA THR A 24 19.53 18.78 20.61
C THR A 24 19.64 18.12 21.99
N THR A 25 19.85 16.80 22.03
CA THR A 25 19.97 16.04 23.29
C THR A 25 21.15 16.50 24.11
N ASN A 26 22.29 16.69 23.46
CA ASN A 26 23.49 17.21 24.12
C ASN A 26 23.28 18.66 24.63
N GLY A 27 22.66 19.52 23.85
CA GLY A 27 22.35 20.89 24.21
C GLY A 27 21.41 20.97 25.41
N VAL A 28 20.35 20.17 25.45
CA VAL A 28 19.44 20.08 26.60
C VAL A 28 20.17 19.54 27.84
N SER A 29 21.00 18.50 27.71
CA SER A 29 21.79 17.95 28.81
C SER A 29 22.76 18.99 29.40
N ILE A 30 23.39 19.78 28.53
CA ILE A 30 24.28 20.87 28.93
C ILE A 30 23.49 21.95 29.68
N ALA A 31 22.38 22.42 29.13
CA ALA A 31 21.55 23.45 29.73
C ALA A 31 21.03 23.04 31.11
N ILE A 32 20.52 21.81 31.26
CA ILE A 32 20.05 21.25 32.53
C ILE A 32 21.24 21.17 33.53
N SER A 33 22.42 20.69 33.11
CA SER A 33 23.59 20.57 33.96
C SER A 33 24.08 21.93 34.47
N LEU A 34 24.05 22.96 33.64
CA LEU A 34 24.43 24.32 34.03
C LEU A 34 23.40 24.95 34.99
N MET A 35 22.13 24.82 34.66
CA MET A 35 21.03 25.35 35.48
C MET A 35 21.04 24.73 36.88
N LEU A 36 21.08 23.39 36.94
CA LEU A 36 21.04 22.69 38.23
C LEU A 36 22.35 22.89 39.00
N GLY A 37 23.51 22.95 38.34
CA GLY A 37 24.79 23.21 39.00
C GLY A 37 24.87 24.56 39.73
N ALA A 38 24.04 25.54 39.32
CA ALA A 38 23.99 26.85 39.95
C ALA A 38 23.07 26.91 41.21
N PHE A 39 22.11 25.99 41.34
CA PHE A 39 21.03 26.06 42.35
C PHE A 39 20.98 24.87 43.31
N VAL A 40 21.76 23.82 43.09
CA VAL A 40 21.64 22.54 43.81
C VAL A 40 22.69 22.45 44.93
N PRO A 41 22.35 22.01 46.17
CA PRO A 41 23.28 21.80 47.25
C PRO A 41 24.42 20.86 46.87
N MET A 42 25.62 21.12 47.39
CA MET A 42 26.86 20.40 47.05
C MET A 42 26.74 18.86 47.17
N GLY A 43 26.00 18.36 48.14
CA GLY A 43 25.76 16.93 48.33
C GLY A 43 25.05 16.26 47.13
N VAL A 44 24.08 16.95 46.51
CA VAL A 44 23.38 16.46 45.31
C VAL A 44 24.30 16.47 44.08
N GLY A 45 25.20 17.45 44.01
CA GLY A 45 26.24 17.52 42.97
C GLY A 45 27.19 16.31 43.02
N VAL A 46 27.65 15.95 44.25
CA VAL A 46 28.48 14.75 44.46
C VAL A 46 27.76 13.47 44.09
N TYR A 47 26.50 13.32 44.50
CA TYR A 47 25.64 12.19 44.13
C TYR A 47 25.51 12.07 42.61
N TRP A 48 25.29 13.15 41.90
CA TRP A 48 25.19 13.17 40.46
C TRP A 48 26.46 12.76 39.72
N ILE A 49 27.63 13.21 40.22
CA ILE A 49 28.92 12.79 39.68
C ILE A 49 29.11 11.29 39.86
N ALA A 50 28.85 10.77 41.06
CA ALA A 50 28.95 9.35 41.37
C ALA A 50 27.99 8.50 40.52
N SER A 51 26.74 8.93 40.41
CA SER A 51 25.70 8.27 39.57
C SER A 51 26.11 8.21 38.09
N ASN A 52 26.60 9.31 37.51
CA ASN A 52 27.10 9.34 36.14
C ASN A 52 28.31 8.43 35.93
N LEU A 53 29.23 8.36 36.85
CA LEU A 53 30.40 7.46 36.80
C LEU A 53 29.95 5.99 36.81
N LEU A 54 29.04 5.62 37.73
CA LEU A 54 28.49 4.29 37.80
C LEU A 54 27.73 3.91 36.52
N THR A 55 26.95 4.83 35.97
CA THR A 55 26.21 4.60 34.69
C THR A 55 27.17 4.41 33.52
N ILE A 56 28.29 5.16 33.47
CA ILE A 56 29.34 4.94 32.47
C ILE A 56 29.95 3.56 32.61
N ALA A 57 30.33 3.16 33.86
CA ALA A 57 30.88 1.84 34.12
C ALA A 57 29.91 0.72 33.73
N GLN A 58 28.62 0.86 34.08
CA GLN A 58 27.54 -0.06 33.67
C GLN A 58 27.40 -0.14 32.14
N GLN A 59 27.44 0.99 31.45
CA GLN A 59 27.34 1.01 29.99
C GLN A 59 28.54 0.35 29.31
N LEU A 60 29.73 0.53 29.83
CA LEU A 60 30.94 -0.13 29.34
C LEU A 60 30.84 -1.66 29.53
N LEU A 61 30.39 -2.08 30.73
CA LEU A 61 30.16 -3.51 31.02
C LEU A 61 29.10 -4.11 30.07
N LEU A 62 27.98 -3.44 29.90
CA LEU A 62 26.92 -3.89 28.98
C LEU A 62 27.43 -3.99 27.55
N ASN A 63 28.18 -3.01 27.07
CA ASN A 63 28.75 -3.03 25.73
C ASN A 63 29.78 -4.14 25.53
N ALA A 64 30.46 -4.58 26.61
CA ALA A 64 31.41 -5.69 26.59
C ALA A 64 30.72 -7.03 26.62
N VAL A 65 29.70 -7.19 27.48
CA VAL A 65 28.94 -8.48 27.64
C VAL A 65 27.97 -8.68 26.49
N MET A 66 27.30 -7.63 26.04
CA MET A 66 26.31 -7.61 24.96
C MET A 66 26.71 -6.62 23.88
N PRO A 67 27.75 -6.92 23.07
CA PRO A 67 28.20 -5.99 22.06
C PRO A 67 27.11 -5.71 21.02
N PRO A 68 26.72 -4.45 20.80
CA PRO A 68 25.61 -4.10 19.90
C PRO A 68 25.76 -4.65 18.47
N LYS A 69 27.01 -4.75 17.99
CA LYS A 69 27.33 -5.34 16.67
C LYS A 69 26.91 -6.80 16.49
N LYS A 70 26.67 -7.53 17.58
CA LYS A 70 26.18 -8.92 17.52
C LYS A 70 24.69 -8.99 17.22
N TYR A 71 23.93 -7.94 17.56
CA TYR A 71 22.47 -7.89 17.49
C TYR A 71 21.94 -6.92 16.43
N VAL A 72 22.77 -5.99 15.98
CA VAL A 72 22.41 -4.96 14.99
C VAL A 72 23.35 -5.06 13.81
N ASP A 73 22.78 -5.33 12.65
CA ASP A 73 23.47 -5.20 11.38
C ASP A 73 23.58 -3.72 10.99
N TYR A 74 24.76 -3.14 11.25
CA TYR A 74 25.02 -1.72 11.00
C TYR A 74 25.18 -1.41 9.50
N GLU A 75 25.51 -2.38 8.66
CA GLU A 75 25.62 -2.19 7.22
C GLU A 75 24.21 -2.09 6.62
N ALA A 76 23.35 -3.05 6.94
CA ALA A 76 21.94 -3.00 6.54
C ALA A 76 21.21 -1.75 7.06
N LEU A 77 21.51 -1.32 8.30
CA LEU A 77 20.96 -0.09 8.86
C LEU A 77 21.45 1.16 8.11
N ALA A 78 22.73 1.21 7.73
CA ALA A 78 23.28 2.33 6.98
C ALA A 78 22.72 2.39 5.55
N GLU A 79 22.49 1.25 4.93
CA GLU A 79 21.89 1.13 3.61
C GLU A 79 20.41 1.56 3.65
N SER A 80 19.64 1.07 4.60
CA SER A 80 18.26 1.49 4.84
C SER A 80 18.13 2.99 5.09
N ARG A 81 19.09 3.59 5.79
CA ARG A 81 19.14 5.05 5.99
C ARG A 81 19.42 5.81 4.70
N LYS A 82 20.35 5.34 3.88
CA LYS A 82 20.62 5.95 2.56
C LYS A 82 19.39 5.87 1.66
N GLU A 83 18.69 4.77 1.70
CA GLU A 83 17.45 4.59 0.94
C GLU A 83 16.35 5.52 1.45
N LEU A 84 16.17 5.61 2.76
CA LEU A 84 15.23 6.55 3.38
C LEU A 84 15.57 8.01 3.03
N ASP A 85 16.84 8.39 3.04
CA ASP A 85 17.27 9.75 2.66
C ASP A 85 17.01 10.02 1.18
N LYS A 86 17.21 9.04 0.29
CA LYS A 86 16.84 9.13 -1.12
C LYS A 86 15.32 9.31 -1.28
N LEU A 87 14.51 8.52 -0.58
CA LEU A 87 13.06 8.61 -0.60
C LEU A 87 12.56 9.95 -0.06
N ASN A 88 13.16 10.44 1.04
CA ASN A 88 12.84 11.76 1.59
C ASN A 88 13.24 12.92 0.65
N ALA A 89 14.33 12.77 -0.10
CA ALA A 89 14.75 13.74 -1.10
C ALA A 89 13.83 13.74 -2.33
N LEU A 90 13.25 12.60 -2.68
CA LEU A 90 12.27 12.44 -3.75
C LEU A 90 10.86 12.84 -3.33
N SER A 91 10.54 12.83 -2.04
CA SER A 91 9.26 13.31 -1.55
C SER A 91 9.14 14.82 -1.82
N ALA A 92 8.14 15.19 -2.62
CA ALA A 92 7.87 16.59 -2.94
C ALA A 92 7.78 17.39 -1.63
N LYS A 93 8.51 18.49 -1.53
CA LYS A 93 8.44 19.39 -0.37
C LYS A 93 6.98 19.85 -0.24
N VAL A 94 6.34 19.47 0.86
CA VAL A 94 4.96 19.88 1.17
C VAL A 94 4.91 21.40 1.17
N SER A 95 4.05 21.97 0.36
CA SER A 95 3.93 23.43 0.20
C SER A 95 3.47 24.09 1.51
N PRO A 96 3.75 25.39 1.72
CA PRO A 96 3.21 26.10 2.87
C PRO A 96 1.68 26.09 2.93
N GLU A 97 1.03 26.06 1.77
CA GLU A 97 -0.41 25.99 1.64
C GLU A 97 -0.94 24.62 2.09
N ASP A 98 -0.33 23.53 1.62
CA ASP A 98 -0.68 22.17 2.05
C ASP A 98 -0.50 21.99 3.56
N LYS A 99 0.54 22.56 4.15
CA LYS A 99 0.73 22.53 5.62
C LYS A 99 -0.36 23.27 6.37
N ARG A 100 -0.84 24.41 5.84
CA ARG A 100 -1.97 25.15 6.43
C ARG A 100 -3.26 24.34 6.32
N ARG A 101 -3.51 23.75 5.16
CA ARG A 101 -4.64 22.88 4.90
C ARG A 101 -4.64 21.66 5.82
N GLU A 102 -3.52 20.96 5.93
CA GLU A 102 -3.35 19.82 6.84
C GLU A 102 -3.71 20.19 8.27
N LYS A 103 -3.22 21.34 8.75
CA LYS A 103 -3.53 21.82 10.11
C LYS A 103 -5.02 22.11 10.30
N ALA A 104 -5.65 22.72 9.32
CA ALA A 104 -7.09 23.03 9.33
C ALA A 104 -7.93 21.76 9.28
N ASP A 105 -7.60 20.82 8.39
CA ASP A 105 -8.29 19.56 8.24
C ASP A 105 -8.11 18.65 9.46
N TYR A 106 -6.93 18.62 10.06
CA TYR A 106 -6.69 17.90 11.32
C TYR A 106 -7.58 18.46 12.45
N LYS A 107 -7.66 19.79 12.60
CA LYS A 107 -8.55 20.43 13.58
C LYS A 107 -10.02 20.10 13.28
N ARG A 108 -10.44 20.21 12.01
CA ARG A 108 -11.80 19.92 11.55
C ARG A 108 -12.18 18.46 11.80
N PHE A 109 -11.26 17.52 11.57
CA PHE A 109 -11.49 16.10 11.84
C PHE A 109 -11.82 15.86 13.32
N PHE A 110 -11.06 16.44 14.23
CA PHE A 110 -11.30 16.27 15.67
C PHE A 110 -12.41 17.14 16.27
N SER A 111 -12.93 18.13 15.52
CA SER A 111 -14.11 18.89 15.95
C SER A 111 -15.42 18.13 15.78
N VAL A 112 -15.43 17.05 15.00
CA VAL A 112 -16.58 16.18 14.80
C VAL A 112 -16.52 15.05 15.81
N ALA A 113 -17.45 15.02 16.75
CA ALA A 113 -17.61 13.89 17.66
C ALA A 113 -18.35 12.73 16.96
N ASN A 114 -18.08 11.50 17.43
CA ASN A 114 -18.78 10.28 16.98
C ASN A 114 -18.75 10.08 15.44
N LYS A 115 -17.57 10.11 14.84
CA LYS A 115 -17.43 9.68 13.46
C LYS A 115 -17.78 8.20 13.37
N HIS A 116 -18.85 7.87 12.65
CA HIS A 116 -19.24 6.47 12.54
C HIS A 116 -18.37 5.70 11.55
N LEU A 117 -18.07 6.32 10.42
CA LEU A 117 -17.34 5.67 9.32
C LEU A 117 -16.21 6.55 8.82
N VAL A 118 -15.01 5.99 8.83
CA VAL A 118 -13.80 6.62 8.30
C VAL A 118 -13.20 5.71 7.22
N PHE A 119 -12.92 6.28 6.05
CA PHE A 119 -12.04 5.68 5.04
C PHE A 119 -10.69 6.36 5.10
N TYR A 120 -9.63 5.57 5.00
CA TYR A 120 -8.28 6.09 4.83
C TYR A 120 -7.68 5.61 3.51
N SER A 121 -7.19 6.56 2.72
CA SER A 121 -6.50 6.35 1.46
C SER A 121 -5.08 6.90 1.54
N GLU A 122 -4.11 6.12 1.16
CA GLU A 122 -2.70 6.50 1.17
C GLU A 122 -2.38 7.59 0.14
N ARG A 123 -3.10 7.58 -1.00
CA ARG A 123 -2.92 8.53 -2.12
C ARG A 123 -4.12 8.50 -3.08
N SER A 124 -4.20 9.45 -3.98
CA SER A 124 -5.30 9.66 -4.92
C SER A 124 -5.75 8.41 -5.69
N GLY A 125 -4.81 7.60 -6.17
CA GLY A 125 -5.12 6.40 -6.95
C GLY A 125 -5.78 5.25 -6.18
N PHE A 126 -5.92 5.35 -4.86
CA PHE A 126 -6.49 4.28 -4.03
C PHE A 126 -8.02 4.36 -3.89
N TYR A 127 -8.66 5.47 -4.23
CA TYR A 127 -10.12 5.60 -4.22
C TYR A 127 -10.82 4.47 -5.01
N LYS A 128 -10.25 4.03 -6.12
CA LYS A 128 -10.79 2.98 -6.99
C LYS A 128 -11.08 1.66 -6.27
N TYR A 129 -10.37 1.37 -5.17
CA TYR A 129 -10.57 0.15 -4.37
C TYR A 129 -11.79 0.24 -3.46
N PHE A 130 -12.22 1.45 -3.12
CA PHE A 130 -13.38 1.73 -2.28
C PHE A 130 -14.61 2.16 -3.08
N GLU A 131 -14.45 2.48 -4.37
CA GLU A 131 -15.43 3.20 -5.18
C GLU A 131 -16.82 2.58 -5.13
N ASN A 132 -16.96 1.29 -5.47
CA ASN A 132 -18.25 0.62 -5.50
C ASN A 132 -18.87 0.51 -4.10
N ILE A 133 -18.05 0.31 -3.07
CA ILE A 133 -18.51 0.28 -1.67
C ILE A 133 -19.05 1.66 -1.27
N ILE A 134 -18.31 2.73 -1.55
CA ILE A 134 -18.71 4.11 -1.25
C ILE A 134 -19.99 4.44 -2.00
N GLN A 135 -20.07 4.11 -3.29
CA GLN A 135 -21.27 4.33 -4.11
C GLN A 135 -22.49 3.60 -3.53
N TYR A 136 -22.33 2.34 -3.13
CA TYR A 136 -23.41 1.59 -2.49
C TYR A 136 -23.86 2.24 -1.18
N LEU A 137 -22.94 2.66 -0.32
CA LEU A 137 -23.24 3.34 0.95
C LEU A 137 -24.02 4.63 0.73
N LEU A 138 -23.62 5.44 -0.24
CA LEU A 138 -24.26 6.70 -0.59
C LEU A 138 -25.67 6.50 -1.19
N THR A 139 -25.88 5.44 -1.94
CA THR A 139 -27.15 5.16 -2.58
C THR A 139 -28.16 4.54 -1.62
N HIS A 140 -27.71 3.71 -0.67
CA HIS A 140 -28.60 2.91 0.19
C HIS A 140 -28.64 3.36 1.66
N SER A 141 -28.03 4.49 1.99
CA SER A 141 -28.02 5.03 3.35
C SER A 141 -27.79 6.53 3.38
N ASN A 142 -27.98 7.13 4.55
CA ASN A 142 -27.65 8.53 4.83
C ASN A 142 -26.33 8.67 5.61
N VAL A 143 -25.45 7.67 5.54
CA VAL A 143 -24.18 7.69 6.28
C VAL A 143 -23.27 8.81 5.78
N VAL A 144 -22.62 9.50 6.72
CA VAL A 144 -21.56 10.47 6.41
C VAL A 144 -20.22 9.72 6.38
N ILE A 145 -19.50 9.87 5.30
CA ILE A 145 -18.21 9.24 5.06
C ILE A 145 -17.11 10.25 5.36
N HIS A 146 -16.32 10.02 6.38
CA HIS A 146 -15.13 10.78 6.68
C HIS A 146 -13.96 10.17 5.91
N TYR A 147 -13.51 10.84 4.84
CA TYR A 147 -12.46 10.33 3.97
C TYR A 147 -11.13 11.03 4.25
N VAL A 148 -10.19 10.30 4.83
CA VAL A 148 -8.85 10.79 5.15
C VAL A 148 -7.91 10.36 4.03
N THR A 149 -7.14 11.31 3.50
CA THR A 149 -6.11 11.04 2.49
C THR A 149 -4.78 11.69 2.84
N SER A 150 -3.68 11.02 2.51
CA SER A 150 -2.33 11.58 2.65
C SER A 150 -1.83 12.31 1.40
N ASP A 151 -2.67 12.45 0.37
CA ASP A 151 -2.38 13.22 -0.84
C ASP A 151 -3.19 14.54 -0.87
N PRO A 152 -2.54 15.71 -0.88
CA PRO A 152 -3.25 16.99 -0.93
C PRO A 152 -3.99 17.23 -2.26
N ARG A 153 -3.66 16.46 -3.30
CA ARG A 153 -4.27 16.54 -4.63
C ARG A 153 -5.18 15.34 -4.95
N ASP A 154 -5.64 14.64 -3.93
CA ASP A 154 -6.55 13.52 -4.10
C ASP A 154 -7.85 13.97 -4.77
N ALA A 155 -8.27 13.22 -5.80
CA ALA A 155 -9.53 13.46 -6.53
C ALA A 155 -10.78 13.44 -5.64
N ILE A 156 -10.70 12.90 -4.42
CA ILE A 156 -11.79 12.90 -3.46
C ILE A 156 -12.26 14.32 -3.11
N PHE A 157 -11.38 15.32 -3.19
CA PHE A 157 -11.76 16.71 -2.90
C PHE A 157 -12.71 17.28 -3.93
N GLU A 158 -12.57 16.87 -5.19
CA GLU A 158 -13.50 17.22 -6.27
C GLU A 158 -14.80 16.42 -6.14
N LYS A 159 -14.72 15.11 -5.93
CA LYS A 159 -15.90 14.24 -5.73
C LYS A 159 -16.77 14.73 -4.55
N ALA A 160 -16.18 15.21 -3.48
CA ALA A 160 -16.89 15.75 -2.32
C ALA A 160 -17.64 17.07 -2.58
N GLN A 161 -17.34 17.78 -3.66
CA GLN A 161 -18.11 18.95 -4.09
C GLN A 161 -19.49 18.52 -4.63
N ALA A 162 -19.54 17.39 -5.34
CA ALA A 162 -20.78 16.82 -5.89
C ALA A 162 -21.58 16.03 -4.85
N GLU A 163 -20.91 15.46 -3.83
CA GLU A 163 -21.55 14.63 -2.78
C GLU A 163 -21.21 15.14 -1.36
N PRO A 164 -22.06 15.98 -0.77
CA PRO A 164 -21.78 16.61 0.53
C PRO A 164 -21.64 15.65 1.71
N ARG A 165 -22.08 14.39 1.58
CA ARG A 165 -21.92 13.36 2.62
C ARG A 165 -20.49 12.80 2.67
N ILE A 166 -19.68 13.03 1.64
CA ILE A 166 -18.25 12.78 1.70
C ILE A 166 -17.56 13.99 2.35
N LYS A 167 -16.90 13.77 3.48
CA LYS A 167 -16.12 14.77 4.20
C LYS A 167 -14.64 14.47 4.05
N PRO A 168 -13.94 15.08 3.08
CA PRO A 168 -12.54 14.80 2.82
C PRO A 168 -11.62 15.58 3.78
N TYR A 169 -10.51 14.94 4.17
CA TYR A 169 -9.47 15.53 5.04
C TYR A 169 -8.09 15.18 4.50
N TYR A 170 -7.27 16.18 4.26
CA TYR A 170 -5.86 15.99 3.96
C TYR A 170 -5.06 15.89 5.26
N ILE A 171 -4.40 14.76 5.47
CA ILE A 171 -3.58 14.46 6.64
C ILE A 171 -2.28 13.81 6.16
N GLY A 172 -1.18 14.55 6.20
CA GLY A 172 0.13 14.04 5.80
C GLY A 172 0.64 12.93 6.73
N GLU A 173 1.56 12.12 6.25
CA GLU A 173 2.03 10.88 6.89
C GLU A 173 2.43 11.05 8.37
N LYS A 174 3.12 12.15 8.72
CA LYS A 174 3.55 12.41 10.10
C LYS A 174 2.37 12.63 11.06
N ARG A 175 1.33 13.33 10.62
CA ARG A 175 0.13 13.57 11.44
C ARG A 175 -0.83 12.40 11.44
N LEU A 176 -0.78 11.57 10.41
CA LEU A 176 -1.53 10.33 10.34
C LEU A 176 -1.30 9.43 11.55
N ILE A 177 -0.04 9.31 12.00
CA ILE A 177 0.32 8.53 13.18
C ILE A 177 -0.53 8.98 14.39
N THR A 178 -0.53 10.29 14.68
CA THR A 178 -1.27 10.84 15.81
C THR A 178 -2.79 10.77 15.59
N LEU A 179 -3.26 10.94 14.35
CA LEU A 179 -4.67 10.82 14.01
C LEU A 179 -5.16 9.41 14.28
N MET A 180 -4.43 8.38 13.84
CA MET A 180 -4.79 6.98 14.05
C MET A 180 -4.80 6.62 15.53
N MET A 181 -3.79 7.03 16.29
CA MET A 181 -3.74 6.82 17.76
C MET A 181 -4.91 7.47 18.51
N LYS A 182 -5.45 8.57 17.99
CA LYS A 182 -6.59 9.32 18.57
C LYS A 182 -7.90 9.08 17.81
N MET A 183 -7.95 8.09 16.94
CA MET A 183 -9.14 7.80 16.13
C MET A 183 -10.35 7.57 17.02
N ASP A 184 -11.45 8.28 16.71
CA ASP A 184 -12.76 8.08 17.30
C ASP A 184 -13.78 7.81 16.19
N ALA A 185 -13.93 6.55 15.86
CA ALA A 185 -14.83 6.05 14.83
C ALA A 185 -15.44 4.71 15.24
N ASP A 186 -16.51 4.29 14.59
CA ASP A 186 -17.06 2.95 14.79
C ASP A 186 -16.41 1.94 13.87
N VAL A 187 -16.20 2.32 12.60
CA VAL A 187 -15.55 1.51 11.57
C VAL A 187 -14.50 2.34 10.83
N VAL A 188 -13.33 1.78 10.65
CA VAL A 188 -12.23 2.35 9.84
C VAL A 188 -11.92 1.39 8.71
N VAL A 189 -12.05 1.85 7.47
CA VAL A 189 -11.81 1.07 6.25
C VAL A 189 -10.57 1.58 5.55
N MET A 190 -9.63 0.71 5.23
CA MET A 190 -8.37 1.12 4.59
C MET A 190 -7.71 0.01 3.79
N THR A 191 -6.79 0.39 2.90
CA THR A 191 -5.92 -0.50 2.11
C THR A 191 -4.52 -0.62 2.68
N MET A 192 -4.20 0.17 3.70
CA MET A 192 -2.88 0.24 4.30
C MET A 192 -2.55 -1.06 5.04
N THR A 193 -1.37 -1.62 4.76
CA THR A 193 -0.84 -2.79 5.45
C THR A 193 -0.12 -2.44 6.74
N ASP A 194 0.30 -3.45 7.49
CA ASP A 194 1.19 -3.30 8.65
C ASP A 194 0.60 -2.48 9.84
N LEU A 195 -0.74 -2.47 9.99
CA LEU A 195 -1.39 -1.91 11.18
C LEU A 195 -0.80 -2.57 12.45
N GLU A 196 -0.44 -1.77 13.46
CA GLU A 196 0.25 -2.15 14.72
C GLU A 196 1.71 -2.60 14.56
N ASN A 197 2.17 -3.00 13.37
CA ASN A 197 3.54 -3.50 13.19
C ASN A 197 4.59 -2.40 13.29
N PHE A 198 4.29 -1.21 12.75
CA PHE A 198 5.24 -0.09 12.71
C PHE A 198 4.68 1.18 13.36
N HIS A 199 4.63 2.28 12.60
CA HIS A 199 4.25 3.60 13.12
C HIS A 199 2.75 3.77 13.29
N ILE A 200 1.96 3.08 12.47
CA ILE A 200 0.52 3.22 12.49
C ILE A 200 -0.07 2.24 13.49
N LYS A 201 -0.69 2.80 14.51
CA LYS A 201 -1.27 2.04 15.62
C LYS A 201 -2.79 2.15 15.60
N ARG A 202 -3.46 1.13 16.15
CA ARG A 202 -4.88 1.19 16.46
C ARG A 202 -5.12 2.29 17.49
N SER A 203 -6.34 2.77 17.58
CA SER A 203 -6.70 3.82 18.53
C SER A 203 -6.39 3.45 19.98
N TYR A 204 -5.81 4.40 20.71
CA TYR A 204 -5.63 4.30 22.16
C TYR A 204 -6.85 4.84 22.92
N VAL A 205 -7.70 5.62 22.25
CA VAL A 205 -8.87 6.27 22.86
C VAL A 205 -10.07 5.33 22.82
N ARG A 206 -10.21 4.56 21.73
CA ARG A 206 -11.32 3.62 21.53
C ARG A 206 -10.79 2.26 21.09
N LYS A 207 -10.98 1.26 21.95
CA LYS A 207 -10.52 -0.12 21.68
C LYS A 207 -11.52 -0.96 20.88
N ASP A 208 -12.76 -0.49 20.79
CA ASP A 208 -13.88 -1.16 20.12
C ASP A 208 -14.02 -0.81 18.62
N ILE A 209 -13.11 -0.03 18.06
CA ILE A 209 -13.13 0.29 16.63
C ILE A 209 -12.92 -0.97 15.81
N GLU A 210 -13.73 -1.15 14.78
CA GLU A 210 -13.53 -2.19 13.78
C GLU A 210 -12.65 -1.69 12.65
N TYR A 211 -11.49 -2.34 12.45
CA TYR A 211 -10.58 -2.06 11.35
C TYR A 211 -10.82 -3.06 10.23
N VAL A 212 -11.28 -2.54 9.09
CA VAL A 212 -11.61 -3.31 7.89
C VAL A 212 -10.55 -3.09 6.83
N TYR A 213 -9.92 -4.17 6.39
CA TYR A 213 -8.97 -4.12 5.29
C TYR A 213 -9.64 -4.38 3.95
N VAL A 214 -9.30 -3.59 2.93
CA VAL A 214 -9.71 -3.78 1.53
C VAL A 214 -8.47 -4.06 0.70
N PHE A 215 -8.47 -5.14 -0.03
CA PHE A 215 -7.34 -5.48 -0.89
C PHE A 215 -7.19 -4.51 -2.07
N HIS A 216 -5.96 -4.19 -2.41
CA HIS A 216 -5.57 -3.38 -3.56
C HIS A 216 -4.92 -4.21 -4.68
N ALA A 217 -5.02 -5.54 -4.60
CA ALA A 217 -4.62 -6.49 -5.63
C ALA A 217 -5.57 -7.69 -5.61
N PRO A 218 -5.90 -8.29 -6.76
CA PRO A 218 -6.72 -9.50 -6.81
C PRO A 218 -5.92 -10.76 -6.45
N LEU A 219 -6.62 -11.86 -6.21
CA LEU A 219 -6.18 -13.25 -6.11
C LEU A 219 -5.35 -13.62 -4.88
N SER A 220 -4.10 -13.17 -4.76
CA SER A 220 -3.16 -13.62 -3.73
C SER A 220 -2.43 -12.43 -3.11
N TYR A 221 -2.09 -12.53 -1.82
CA TYR A 221 -1.34 -11.49 -1.11
C TYR A 221 -0.09 -12.01 -0.41
N ILE A 222 -0.03 -13.31 -0.13
CA ILE A 222 0.95 -13.89 0.81
C ILE A 222 2.40 -13.66 0.39
N MET A 223 2.66 -13.58 -0.92
CA MET A 223 3.99 -13.31 -1.47
C MET A 223 4.30 -11.81 -1.52
N THR A 224 3.28 -10.97 -1.75
CA THR A 224 3.42 -9.55 -2.08
C THR A 224 3.31 -8.61 -0.89
N LEU A 225 2.71 -9.04 0.21
CA LEU A 225 2.70 -8.34 1.49
C LEU A 225 3.72 -8.98 2.43
N ARG A 226 4.21 -8.20 3.39
CA ARG A 226 5.09 -8.72 4.45
C ARG A 226 4.35 -9.73 5.31
N GLU A 227 5.08 -10.66 5.92
CA GLU A 227 4.54 -11.54 6.94
C GLU A 227 3.94 -10.71 8.09
N GLY A 228 2.75 -11.07 8.54
CA GLY A 228 2.03 -10.35 9.59
C GLY A 228 1.37 -9.03 9.17
N ALA A 229 1.45 -8.64 7.90
CA ALA A 229 0.93 -7.34 7.43
C ALA A 229 -0.58 -7.11 7.71
N LEU A 230 -1.37 -8.18 7.84
CA LEU A 230 -2.81 -8.13 8.06
C LEU A 230 -3.24 -8.60 9.46
N ASP A 231 -2.31 -8.95 10.34
CA ASP A 231 -2.61 -9.65 11.60
C ASP A 231 -3.50 -8.85 12.57
N HIS A 232 -3.40 -7.55 12.53
CA HIS A 232 -4.11 -6.66 13.45
C HIS A 232 -5.41 -6.05 12.89
N TYR A 233 -5.90 -6.56 11.77
CA TYR A 233 -7.23 -6.23 11.26
C TYR A 233 -8.29 -7.14 11.87
N ASP A 234 -9.50 -6.58 12.09
CA ASP A 234 -10.64 -7.34 12.60
C ASP A 234 -11.39 -8.04 11.47
N THR A 235 -11.46 -7.38 10.31
CA THR A 235 -12.19 -7.86 9.14
C THR A 235 -11.39 -7.64 7.86
N ILE A 236 -11.46 -8.61 6.98
CA ILE A 236 -10.83 -8.55 5.65
C ILE A 236 -11.90 -8.72 4.57
N LEU A 237 -12.01 -7.77 3.65
CA LEU A 237 -12.84 -7.90 2.46
C LEU A 237 -12.01 -8.56 1.36
N CYS A 238 -12.22 -9.87 1.17
CA CYS A 238 -11.47 -10.68 0.22
C CYS A 238 -12.04 -10.52 -1.20
N THR A 239 -11.16 -10.45 -2.18
CA THR A 239 -11.54 -10.36 -3.59
C THR A 239 -11.89 -11.72 -4.18
N GLY A 240 -11.29 -12.80 -3.66
CA GLY A 240 -11.46 -14.15 -4.17
C GLY A 240 -10.95 -15.23 -3.24
N LYS A 241 -11.15 -16.47 -3.64
CA LYS A 241 -10.90 -17.66 -2.80
C LYS A 241 -9.46 -17.85 -2.37
N GLY A 242 -8.48 -17.43 -3.20
CA GLY A 242 -7.06 -17.55 -2.86
C GLY A 242 -6.68 -16.78 -1.60
N GLN A 243 -7.18 -15.56 -1.46
CA GLN A 243 -6.93 -14.73 -0.27
C GLN A 243 -7.55 -15.34 0.99
N VAL A 244 -8.73 -15.94 0.88
CA VAL A 244 -9.39 -16.64 1.99
C VAL A 244 -8.56 -17.83 2.44
N GLU A 245 -8.09 -18.64 1.50
CA GLU A 245 -7.24 -19.80 1.78
C GLU A 245 -5.93 -19.38 2.46
N GLU A 246 -5.25 -18.37 1.91
CA GLU A 246 -4.00 -17.86 2.46
C GLU A 246 -4.19 -17.31 3.88
N LEU A 247 -5.28 -16.58 4.15
CA LEU A 247 -5.60 -16.06 5.49
C LEU A 247 -5.82 -17.20 6.49
N ARG A 248 -6.66 -18.18 6.16
CA ARG A 248 -6.97 -19.30 7.06
C ARG A 248 -5.74 -20.17 7.34
N LYS A 249 -4.91 -20.41 6.33
CA LYS A 249 -3.65 -21.14 6.51
C LYS A 249 -2.66 -20.35 7.37
N SER A 250 -2.55 -19.03 7.16
CA SER A 250 -1.71 -18.16 7.99
C SER A 250 -2.18 -18.15 9.45
N GLU A 251 -3.49 -18.01 9.69
CA GLU A 251 -4.07 -18.05 11.04
C GLU A 251 -3.74 -19.36 11.76
N THR A 252 -3.85 -20.48 11.05
CA THR A 252 -3.53 -21.80 11.60
C THR A 252 -2.03 -21.94 11.87
N LEU A 253 -1.18 -21.60 10.91
CA LEU A 253 0.27 -21.75 10.98
C LEU A 253 0.89 -20.91 12.10
N TYR A 254 0.46 -19.66 12.21
CA TYR A 254 1.02 -18.67 13.14
C TYR A 254 0.20 -18.53 14.45
N HIS A 255 -0.81 -19.39 14.66
CA HIS A 255 -1.70 -19.36 15.82
C HIS A 255 -2.35 -17.97 16.06
N LEU A 256 -2.78 -17.33 14.99
CA LEU A 256 -3.40 -16.01 15.03
C LEU A 256 -4.90 -16.11 15.37
N PRO A 257 -5.47 -15.06 15.97
CA PRO A 257 -6.92 -14.95 16.12
C PRO A 257 -7.63 -15.01 14.77
N GLU A 258 -8.74 -15.74 14.71
CA GLU A 258 -9.54 -15.84 13.49
C GLU A 258 -10.16 -14.48 13.14
N LYS A 259 -9.88 -13.99 11.92
CA LYS A 259 -10.43 -12.75 11.40
C LYS A 259 -11.79 -12.97 10.76
N ARG A 260 -12.61 -11.95 10.78
CA ARG A 260 -13.84 -11.97 10.01
C ARG A 260 -13.52 -11.78 8.53
N ILE A 261 -13.84 -12.76 7.71
CA ILE A 261 -13.67 -12.72 6.26
C ILE A 261 -15.01 -12.40 5.62
N VAL A 262 -15.01 -11.46 4.68
CA VAL A 262 -16.14 -11.16 3.81
C VAL A 262 -15.72 -11.48 2.38
N GLU A 263 -16.41 -12.40 1.75
CA GLU A 263 -16.24 -12.73 0.34
C GLU A 263 -16.85 -11.58 -0.49
N CYS A 264 -16.04 -10.56 -0.76
CA CYS A 264 -16.53 -9.27 -1.25
C CYS A 264 -16.53 -9.17 -2.78
N GLY A 265 -15.37 -9.43 -3.40
CA GLY A 265 -15.10 -9.15 -4.80
C GLY A 265 -14.15 -7.96 -4.98
N TYR A 266 -13.92 -7.53 -6.22
CA TYR A 266 -12.90 -6.54 -6.54
C TYR A 266 -13.39 -5.45 -7.48
N SER A 267 -13.73 -4.30 -6.94
CA SER A 267 -14.31 -3.15 -7.64
C SER A 267 -13.54 -2.72 -8.89
N VAL A 268 -12.20 -2.82 -8.86
CA VAL A 268 -11.36 -2.37 -9.98
C VAL A 268 -11.62 -3.20 -11.23
N ILE A 269 -11.63 -4.55 -11.13
CA ILE A 269 -11.92 -5.42 -12.27
C ILE A 269 -13.37 -5.24 -12.73
N GLU A 270 -14.32 -5.07 -11.82
CA GLU A 270 -15.73 -4.82 -12.16
C GLU A 270 -15.87 -3.56 -13.01
N ASN A 271 -15.34 -2.43 -12.54
CA ASN A 271 -15.45 -1.14 -13.23
C ASN A 271 -14.67 -1.14 -14.55
N MET A 272 -13.49 -1.76 -14.60
CA MET A 272 -12.71 -1.90 -15.82
C MET A 272 -13.47 -2.75 -16.86
N ARG A 273 -14.10 -3.85 -16.42
CA ARG A 273 -14.88 -4.72 -17.31
C ARG A 273 -16.12 -4.02 -17.82
N GLU A 274 -16.89 -3.35 -16.97
CA GLU A 274 -18.07 -2.58 -17.36
C GLU A 274 -17.70 -1.54 -18.42
N HIS A 275 -16.64 -0.76 -18.16
CA HIS A 275 -16.16 0.23 -19.11
C HIS A 275 -15.72 -0.42 -20.43
N TYR A 276 -14.93 -1.49 -20.37
CA TYR A 276 -14.46 -2.19 -21.56
C TYR A 276 -15.61 -2.72 -22.41
N LEU A 277 -16.60 -3.37 -21.80
CA LEU A 277 -17.76 -3.92 -22.52
C LEU A 277 -18.63 -2.83 -23.16
N ALA A 278 -18.79 -1.70 -22.47
CA ALA A 278 -19.55 -0.56 -23.00
C ALA A 278 -18.88 0.11 -24.22
N HIS A 279 -17.54 -0.01 -24.36
CA HIS A 279 -16.78 0.66 -25.41
C HIS A 279 -16.00 -0.29 -26.34
N ARG A 280 -16.20 -1.63 -26.23
CA ARG A 280 -15.36 -2.63 -26.95
C ARG A 280 -15.35 -2.43 -28.46
N GLU A 281 -16.47 -1.97 -29.04
CA GLU A 281 -16.57 -1.73 -30.48
C GLU A 281 -15.67 -0.57 -30.92
N SER A 282 -15.47 0.44 -30.07
CA SER A 282 -14.59 1.57 -30.37
C SER A 282 -13.12 1.18 -30.34
N TYR A 283 -12.75 0.09 -29.65
CA TYR A 283 -11.40 -0.46 -29.59
C TYR A 283 -11.10 -1.42 -30.75
N ALA A 284 -12.13 -2.01 -31.35
CA ALA A 284 -11.98 -2.94 -32.45
C ALA A 284 -11.68 -2.20 -33.78
N GLY A 285 -10.68 -2.67 -34.52
CA GLY A 285 -10.45 -2.22 -35.90
C GLY A 285 -9.73 -0.89 -36.09
N GLN A 286 -9.21 -0.24 -35.05
CA GLN A 286 -8.44 1.00 -35.16
C GLN A 286 -6.97 0.71 -35.55
N GLY A 287 -6.71 0.45 -36.84
CA GLY A 287 -5.36 0.31 -37.41
C GLY A 287 -4.52 -0.76 -36.72
N GLY A 288 -3.66 -1.49 -37.18
CA GLY A 288 -2.74 -2.50 -36.60
C GLY A 288 -2.98 -3.05 -35.18
N LYS A 289 -2.25 -4.07 -34.79
CA LYS A 289 -2.30 -4.65 -33.45
C LYS A 289 -1.63 -3.75 -32.42
N LYS A 290 -2.23 -3.59 -31.24
CA LYS A 290 -1.67 -2.79 -30.14
C LYS A 290 -1.13 -3.69 -29.04
N ILE A 291 0.15 -3.56 -28.74
CA ILE A 291 0.86 -4.33 -27.72
C ILE A 291 1.23 -3.40 -26.58
N LEU A 292 0.69 -3.66 -25.39
CA LEU A 292 0.97 -2.86 -24.20
C LEU A 292 2.06 -3.53 -23.36
N VAL A 293 3.18 -2.84 -23.13
CA VAL A 293 4.23 -3.24 -22.21
C VAL A 293 4.07 -2.44 -20.92
N ALA A 294 3.56 -3.07 -19.84
CA ALA A 294 3.26 -2.41 -18.59
C ALA A 294 3.88 -3.17 -17.39
N PRO A 295 5.18 -2.98 -17.14
CA PRO A 295 5.90 -3.69 -16.11
C PRO A 295 5.66 -3.15 -14.70
N SER A 296 6.12 -3.89 -13.69
CA SER A 296 6.24 -3.45 -12.31
C SER A 296 7.28 -2.34 -12.13
N TRP A 297 7.43 -1.85 -10.89
CA TRP A 297 8.37 -0.77 -10.56
C TRP A 297 9.61 -1.23 -9.77
N GLN A 298 9.74 -2.51 -9.48
CA GLN A 298 10.91 -3.06 -8.80
C GLN A 298 12.18 -2.87 -9.64
N GLU A 299 13.33 -2.97 -9.04
CA GLU A 299 14.60 -3.10 -9.77
C GLU A 299 14.60 -4.40 -10.59
N ASP A 300 15.34 -4.42 -11.67
CA ASP A 300 15.40 -5.55 -12.62
C ASP A 300 14.06 -5.91 -13.29
N ASN A 301 13.11 -4.96 -13.35
CA ASN A 301 11.89 -5.12 -14.14
C ASN A 301 12.20 -5.13 -15.66
N ILE A 302 11.19 -5.36 -16.49
CA ILE A 302 11.34 -5.40 -17.95
C ILE A 302 12.08 -4.18 -18.51
N LEU A 303 11.83 -2.96 -18.00
CA LEU A 303 12.44 -1.72 -18.55
C LEU A 303 13.95 -1.69 -18.32
N ASP A 304 14.41 -2.22 -17.18
CA ASP A 304 15.81 -2.18 -16.77
C ASP A 304 16.60 -3.41 -17.28
N SER A 305 15.92 -4.54 -17.54
CA SER A 305 16.59 -5.83 -17.81
C SER A 305 16.51 -6.32 -19.25
N CYS A 306 15.34 -6.31 -19.89
CA CYS A 306 15.13 -7.00 -21.16
C CYS A 306 14.28 -6.25 -22.19
N LEU A 307 14.00 -4.96 -21.98
CA LEU A 307 13.18 -4.16 -22.91
C LEU A 307 13.79 -4.12 -24.34
N GLU A 308 15.10 -3.93 -24.47
CA GLU A 308 15.74 -3.78 -25.79
C GLU A 308 15.59 -5.01 -26.69
N PRO A 309 15.97 -6.24 -26.27
CA PRO A 309 15.74 -7.42 -27.09
C PRO A 309 14.26 -7.66 -27.40
N MET A 310 13.37 -7.33 -26.48
CA MET A 310 11.92 -7.42 -26.68
C MET A 310 11.42 -6.44 -27.74
N LEU A 311 11.81 -5.16 -27.70
CA LEU A 311 11.41 -4.16 -28.68
C LEU A 311 11.91 -4.50 -30.09
N LYS A 312 13.10 -5.10 -30.24
CA LYS A 312 13.61 -5.56 -31.54
C LYS A 312 12.69 -6.57 -32.24
N SER A 313 11.95 -7.37 -31.47
CA SER A 313 11.00 -8.35 -32.01
C SER A 313 9.58 -7.82 -32.16
N LEU A 314 9.21 -6.77 -31.40
CA LEU A 314 7.85 -6.23 -31.36
C LEU A 314 7.63 -5.05 -32.32
N VAL A 315 8.67 -4.22 -32.55
CA VAL A 315 8.54 -3.01 -33.41
C VAL A 315 8.60 -3.45 -34.87
N ARG A 316 7.44 -3.57 -35.50
CA ARG A 316 7.28 -4.04 -36.89
C ARG A 316 6.03 -3.43 -37.54
N GLU A 317 5.85 -3.64 -38.83
CA GLU A 317 4.69 -3.16 -39.56
C GLU A 317 3.38 -3.79 -39.05
N GLY A 318 2.34 -2.99 -38.97
CA GLY A 318 1.04 -3.44 -38.50
C GLY A 318 0.91 -3.54 -36.99
N TRP A 319 1.94 -3.23 -36.23
CA TRP A 319 1.91 -3.21 -34.75
C TRP A 319 2.25 -1.85 -34.19
N GLN A 320 1.56 -1.46 -33.10
CA GLN A 320 1.93 -0.36 -32.24
C GLN A 320 2.29 -0.90 -30.86
N VAL A 321 3.50 -0.66 -30.42
CA VAL A 321 4.00 -1.00 -29.09
C VAL A 321 3.85 0.22 -28.19
N ILE A 322 3.17 0.06 -27.05
CA ILE A 322 2.95 1.10 -26.06
C ILE A 322 3.70 0.69 -24.79
N VAL A 323 4.70 1.47 -24.39
CA VAL A 323 5.44 1.26 -23.14
C VAL A 323 4.87 2.17 -22.07
N ARG A 324 4.20 1.58 -21.08
CA ARG A 324 3.53 2.27 -19.96
C ARG A 324 4.17 1.86 -18.64
N PRO A 325 5.12 2.63 -18.10
CA PRO A 325 5.78 2.31 -16.85
C PRO A 325 4.81 2.38 -15.68
N HIS A 326 5.12 1.73 -14.59
CA HIS A 326 4.37 1.93 -13.36
C HIS A 326 4.58 3.37 -12.82
N PRO A 327 3.57 4.06 -12.25
CA PRO A 327 3.73 5.42 -11.72
C PRO A 327 4.87 5.56 -10.71
N GLU A 328 5.11 4.56 -9.85
CA GLU A 328 6.24 4.55 -8.92
C GLU A 328 7.60 4.47 -9.63
N TYR A 329 7.68 3.83 -10.81
CA TYR A 329 8.91 3.81 -11.60
C TYR A 329 9.27 5.22 -12.09
N LEU A 330 8.29 5.96 -12.61
CA LEU A 330 8.52 7.36 -13.02
C LEU A 330 8.98 8.23 -11.84
N LYS A 331 8.36 8.07 -10.68
CA LYS A 331 8.71 8.84 -9.48
C LYS A 331 10.13 8.56 -9.00
N ARG A 332 10.55 7.29 -9.02
CA ARG A 332 11.84 6.84 -8.46
C ARG A 332 12.99 6.91 -9.46
N TYR A 333 12.71 6.62 -10.73
CA TYR A 333 13.71 6.41 -11.78
C TYR A 333 13.50 7.33 -12.98
N THR A 334 13.04 8.57 -12.76
CA THR A 334 12.83 9.58 -13.82
C THR A 334 14.03 9.70 -14.81
N PRO A 335 15.31 9.72 -14.34
CA PRO A 335 16.44 9.80 -15.27
C PRO A 335 16.55 8.57 -16.20
N ARG A 336 16.28 7.36 -15.68
CA ARG A 336 16.29 6.12 -16.49
C ARG A 336 15.19 6.15 -17.54
N TRP A 337 13.99 6.59 -17.15
CA TRP A 337 12.86 6.75 -18.06
C TRP A 337 13.16 7.74 -19.19
N ASN A 338 13.73 8.89 -18.87
CA ASN A 338 14.08 9.89 -19.87
C ASN A 338 15.15 9.37 -20.84
N ALA A 339 16.15 8.66 -20.35
CA ALA A 339 17.18 8.02 -21.18
C ALA A 339 16.60 6.96 -22.12
N LEU A 340 15.61 6.17 -21.67
CA LEU A 340 14.90 5.23 -22.54
C LEU A 340 14.15 5.94 -23.66
N ARG A 341 13.40 7.01 -23.35
CA ARG A 341 12.67 7.78 -24.35
C ARG A 341 13.60 8.42 -25.37
N GLU A 342 14.73 8.97 -24.94
CA GLU A 342 15.74 9.56 -25.79
C GLU A 342 16.36 8.53 -26.74
N ARG A 343 16.67 7.32 -26.24
CA ARG A 343 17.24 6.23 -27.03
C ARG A 343 16.36 5.82 -28.22
N TYR A 344 15.05 5.89 -28.09
CA TYR A 344 14.09 5.42 -29.08
C TYR A 344 13.30 6.54 -29.76
N GLN A 345 13.71 7.81 -29.61
CA GLN A 345 13.01 8.99 -30.11
C GLN A 345 12.84 9.02 -31.65
N ASP A 346 13.71 8.33 -32.39
CA ASP A 346 13.68 8.26 -33.86
C ASP A 346 12.62 7.28 -34.37
N ILE A 347 12.02 6.46 -33.52
CA ILE A 347 10.95 5.54 -33.89
C ILE A 347 9.61 6.31 -33.83
N PRO A 348 8.81 6.32 -34.91
CA PRO A 348 7.52 7.01 -34.94
C PRO A 348 6.56 6.50 -33.86
N GLU A 349 5.79 7.38 -33.23
CA GLU A 349 4.86 7.04 -32.14
C GLU A 349 3.76 6.03 -32.55
N ASN A 350 3.40 5.98 -33.79
CA ASN A 350 2.47 4.98 -34.31
C ASN A 350 3.07 3.56 -34.34
N LYS A 351 4.38 3.41 -34.14
CA LYS A 351 5.07 2.11 -33.97
C LYS A 351 5.53 1.87 -32.55
N LEU A 352 6.05 2.90 -31.85
CA LEU A 352 6.51 2.80 -30.46
C LEU A 352 6.17 4.08 -29.69
N TYR A 353 5.28 3.98 -28.72
CA TYR A 353 4.83 5.08 -27.90
C TYR A 353 5.20 4.90 -26.43
N PHE A 354 5.93 5.85 -25.86
CA PHE A 354 6.28 5.89 -24.43
C PHE A 354 5.28 6.74 -23.65
N GLN A 355 4.34 6.10 -22.99
CA GLN A 355 3.27 6.76 -22.24
C GLN A 355 3.75 7.23 -20.87
N SER A 356 3.59 8.53 -20.59
CA SER A 356 3.88 9.11 -19.27
C SER A 356 2.64 9.67 -18.57
N ASP A 357 1.50 9.72 -19.26
CA ASP A 357 0.22 10.16 -18.74
C ASP A 357 -0.65 8.96 -18.36
N PHE A 358 -1.13 8.96 -17.11
CA PHE A 358 -1.98 7.91 -16.53
C PHE A 358 -3.39 8.40 -16.20
N SER A 359 -3.79 9.56 -16.72
CA SER A 359 -5.13 10.13 -16.54
C SER A 359 -6.22 9.25 -17.14
N SER A 360 -5.86 8.42 -18.13
CA SER A 360 -6.74 7.47 -18.80
C SER A 360 -6.15 6.06 -18.82
N ASN A 361 -7.04 5.06 -18.85
CA ASN A 361 -6.72 3.65 -19.11
C ASN A 361 -7.00 3.22 -20.56
N GLU A 362 -7.18 4.16 -21.48
CA GLU A 362 -7.49 3.90 -22.88
C GLU A 362 -6.52 2.92 -23.54
N THR A 363 -5.22 3.07 -23.25
CA THR A 363 -4.16 2.19 -23.77
C THR A 363 -4.27 0.76 -23.21
N VAL A 364 -4.81 0.61 -21.99
CA VAL A 364 -5.07 -0.70 -21.39
C VAL A 364 -6.23 -1.39 -22.08
N TYR A 365 -7.32 -0.67 -22.34
CA TYR A 365 -8.51 -1.24 -22.97
C TYR A 365 -8.31 -1.53 -24.47
N SER A 366 -7.59 -0.66 -25.16
CA SER A 366 -7.35 -0.80 -26.61
C SER A 366 -6.25 -1.80 -26.96
N ALA A 367 -5.39 -2.20 -26.02
CA ALA A 367 -4.36 -3.20 -26.27
C ALA A 367 -4.96 -4.57 -26.60
N ASP A 368 -4.35 -5.29 -27.56
CA ASP A 368 -4.72 -6.66 -27.95
C ASP A 368 -4.02 -7.71 -27.08
N VAL A 369 -2.78 -7.40 -26.65
CA VAL A 369 -1.97 -8.23 -25.73
C VAL A 369 -1.29 -7.31 -24.74
N LEU A 370 -1.26 -7.72 -23.47
CA LEU A 370 -0.44 -7.12 -22.43
C LEU A 370 0.85 -7.92 -22.25
N ILE A 371 1.99 -7.26 -22.23
CA ILE A 371 3.27 -7.80 -21.77
C ILE A 371 3.62 -7.19 -20.43
N SER A 372 3.86 -8.02 -19.42
CA SER A 372 4.19 -7.55 -18.09
C SER A 372 5.05 -8.56 -17.33
N ASP A 373 5.50 -8.17 -16.15
CA ASP A 373 6.24 -9.03 -15.23
C ASP A 373 5.43 -9.34 -13.96
N TRP A 374 5.82 -8.80 -12.81
CA TRP A 374 5.19 -9.04 -11.49
C TRP A 374 4.19 -7.95 -11.08
N SER A 375 3.59 -7.28 -12.06
CA SER A 375 2.58 -6.24 -11.83
C SER A 375 1.18 -6.81 -11.65
N GLY A 376 0.39 -6.25 -10.75
CA GLY A 376 -1.02 -6.64 -10.56
C GLY A 376 -1.91 -6.41 -11.78
N ILE A 377 -1.49 -5.55 -12.71
CA ILE A 377 -2.22 -5.24 -13.96
C ILE A 377 -2.45 -6.48 -14.82
N VAL A 378 -1.64 -7.54 -14.69
CA VAL A 378 -1.79 -8.76 -15.50
C VAL A 378 -3.17 -9.38 -15.30
N PHE A 379 -3.65 -9.46 -14.07
CA PHE A 379 -4.97 -10.00 -13.75
C PHE A 379 -6.08 -8.97 -13.95
N GLU A 380 -5.82 -7.70 -13.64
CA GLU A 380 -6.76 -6.61 -13.90
C GLU A 380 -7.10 -6.53 -15.40
N TYR A 381 -6.08 -6.58 -16.26
CA TYR A 381 -6.25 -6.60 -17.72
C TYR A 381 -6.95 -7.87 -18.23
N ALA A 382 -6.42 -9.04 -17.87
CA ALA A 382 -6.93 -10.32 -18.37
C ALA A 382 -8.41 -10.51 -18.01
N PHE A 383 -8.79 -10.28 -16.76
CA PHE A 383 -10.14 -10.53 -16.28
C PHE A 383 -11.14 -9.43 -16.66
N SER A 384 -10.68 -8.21 -16.94
CA SER A 384 -11.57 -7.15 -17.40
C SER A 384 -11.82 -7.19 -18.92
N THR A 385 -10.77 -7.48 -19.71
CA THR A 385 -10.85 -7.42 -21.18
C THR A 385 -11.10 -8.78 -21.85
N GLY A 386 -10.76 -9.89 -21.18
CA GLY A 386 -10.75 -11.22 -21.78
C GLY A 386 -9.62 -11.45 -22.77
N LYS A 387 -8.56 -10.61 -22.73
CA LYS A 387 -7.43 -10.67 -23.65
C LYS A 387 -6.18 -11.26 -22.97
N PRO A 388 -5.33 -11.98 -23.73
CA PRO A 388 -4.20 -12.71 -23.18
C PRO A 388 -3.06 -11.81 -22.72
N VAL A 389 -2.23 -12.37 -21.81
CA VAL A 389 -1.04 -11.74 -21.25
C VAL A 389 0.20 -12.54 -21.59
N LEU A 390 1.28 -11.87 -22.02
CA LEU A 390 2.61 -12.44 -22.05
C LEU A 390 3.35 -12.02 -20.78
N SER A 391 3.58 -12.97 -19.89
CA SER A 391 4.33 -12.78 -18.66
C SER A 391 5.82 -13.01 -18.87
N ILE A 392 6.64 -11.99 -18.61
CA ILE A 392 8.09 -12.14 -18.62
C ILE A 392 8.56 -12.50 -17.22
N ASP A 393 9.35 -13.59 -17.10
CA ASP A 393 9.86 -14.07 -15.82
C ASP A 393 11.17 -13.33 -15.47
N THR A 394 11.04 -12.04 -15.12
CA THR A 394 12.11 -11.25 -14.46
C THR A 394 12.30 -11.73 -13.01
N PRO A 395 13.34 -11.28 -12.27
CA PRO A 395 13.48 -11.62 -10.86
C PRO A 395 12.21 -11.40 -10.07
N MET A 396 11.82 -12.40 -9.31
CA MET A 396 10.51 -12.47 -8.66
C MET A 396 10.37 -11.40 -7.55
N LYS A 397 9.25 -10.68 -7.54
CA LYS A 397 8.94 -9.70 -6.49
C LYS A 397 8.37 -10.41 -5.27
N VAL A 398 9.18 -10.59 -4.24
CA VAL A 398 8.80 -11.26 -3.00
C VAL A 398 9.03 -10.33 -1.81
N ALA A 399 7.94 -9.96 -1.13
CA ALA A 399 8.00 -9.18 0.11
C ALA A 399 7.99 -10.08 1.36
N ASN A 400 7.39 -11.27 1.26
CA ASN A 400 7.41 -12.29 2.29
C ASN A 400 8.21 -13.52 1.81
N PRO A 401 9.46 -13.70 2.23
CA PRO A 401 10.26 -14.87 1.83
C PRO A 401 9.71 -16.20 2.37
N ASN A 402 8.87 -16.16 3.41
CA ASN A 402 8.29 -17.35 4.05
C ASN A 402 6.93 -17.75 3.45
N TYR A 403 6.48 -17.13 2.35
CA TYR A 403 5.18 -17.40 1.75
C TYR A 403 4.92 -18.88 1.48
N GLY A 404 5.96 -19.63 1.10
CA GLY A 404 5.88 -21.05 0.79
C GLY A 404 5.50 -21.94 1.97
N ALA A 405 5.68 -21.47 3.22
CA ALA A 405 5.20 -22.17 4.39
C ALA A 405 3.66 -22.12 4.52
N VAL A 406 3.02 -21.10 3.98
CA VAL A 406 1.56 -20.94 3.99
C VAL A 406 0.95 -21.58 2.75
N VAL A 407 1.42 -21.22 1.57
CA VAL A 407 0.97 -21.74 0.27
C VAL A 407 2.18 -21.95 -0.61
N ALA A 408 2.43 -23.19 -1.02
CA ALA A 408 3.59 -23.54 -1.84
C ALA A 408 3.61 -22.80 -3.19
N GLU A 409 2.44 -22.68 -3.82
CA GLU A 409 2.26 -21.99 -5.10
C GLU A 409 1.06 -21.04 -5.04
N PRO A 410 1.26 -19.76 -4.69
CA PRO A 410 0.21 -18.75 -4.71
C PRO A 410 -0.43 -18.56 -6.09
N LEU A 411 -1.71 -18.19 -6.15
CA LEU A 411 -2.45 -18.02 -7.41
C LEU A 411 -1.79 -17.02 -8.37
N ASN A 412 -1.04 -16.06 -7.86
CA ASN A 412 -0.25 -15.13 -8.70
C ASN A 412 0.85 -15.84 -9.51
N LEU A 413 1.29 -17.02 -9.08
CA LEU A 413 2.26 -17.84 -9.79
C LEU A 413 1.59 -18.87 -10.70
N SER A 414 0.67 -19.66 -10.16
CA SER A 414 0.04 -20.76 -10.90
C SER A 414 -0.77 -20.29 -12.11
N LEU A 415 -1.49 -19.16 -11.98
CA LEU A 415 -2.34 -18.66 -13.07
C LEU A 415 -1.61 -17.91 -14.17
N ARG A 416 -0.31 -17.58 -14.02
CA ARG A 416 0.44 -16.82 -15.05
C ARG A 416 0.48 -17.51 -16.41
N GLY A 417 0.56 -18.84 -16.44
CA GLY A 417 0.51 -19.62 -17.66
C GLY A 417 -0.89 -19.79 -18.22
N GLU A 418 -1.91 -19.71 -17.38
CA GLU A 418 -3.32 -19.90 -17.80
C GLU A 418 -3.97 -18.62 -18.37
N ILE A 419 -3.50 -17.45 -17.94
CA ILE A 419 -3.97 -16.16 -18.48
C ILE A 419 -3.30 -15.76 -19.80
N GLY A 420 -2.41 -16.60 -20.33
CA GLY A 420 -1.68 -16.35 -21.57
C GLY A 420 -0.43 -17.22 -21.68
N ALA A 421 0.73 -16.61 -21.87
CA ALA A 421 2.01 -17.30 -21.96
C ALA A 421 3.04 -16.78 -20.94
N ARG A 422 4.05 -17.60 -20.66
CA ARG A 422 5.23 -17.21 -19.88
C ARG A 422 6.48 -17.30 -20.76
N LEU A 423 7.36 -16.34 -20.60
CA LEU A 423 8.63 -16.30 -21.32
C LEU A 423 9.76 -15.96 -20.34
N PRO A 424 10.80 -16.81 -20.24
CA PRO A 424 11.98 -16.48 -19.47
C PRO A 424 12.62 -15.17 -19.96
N MET A 425 13.16 -14.38 -19.05
CA MET A 425 13.77 -13.08 -19.36
C MET A 425 14.86 -13.16 -20.43
N GLU A 426 15.66 -14.23 -20.43
CA GLU A 426 16.75 -14.49 -21.38
C GLU A 426 16.23 -14.69 -22.82
N ARG A 427 14.95 -15.07 -22.95
CA ARG A 427 14.27 -15.27 -24.23
C ARG A 427 13.38 -14.08 -24.63
N ALA A 428 13.50 -12.94 -23.97
CA ALA A 428 12.67 -11.74 -24.24
C ALA A 428 12.69 -11.30 -25.73
N GLY A 429 13.75 -11.63 -26.46
CA GLY A 429 13.84 -11.41 -27.92
C GLY A 429 12.83 -12.21 -28.75
N GLU A 430 12.21 -13.25 -28.19
CA GLU A 430 11.18 -14.06 -28.82
C GLU A 430 9.74 -13.56 -28.55
N ALA A 431 9.61 -12.44 -27.80
CA ALA A 431 8.30 -11.89 -27.43
C ALA A 431 7.37 -11.65 -28.62
N GLY A 432 7.92 -11.25 -29.78
CA GLY A 432 7.14 -11.05 -31.01
C GLY A 432 6.45 -12.32 -31.50
N ALA A 433 7.16 -13.46 -31.47
CA ALA A 433 6.58 -14.75 -31.89
C ALA A 433 5.51 -15.25 -30.89
N GLU A 434 5.75 -15.06 -29.59
CA GLU A 434 4.77 -15.43 -28.55
C GLU A 434 3.50 -14.56 -28.64
N VAL A 435 3.66 -13.26 -28.90
CA VAL A 435 2.50 -12.37 -29.12
C VAL A 435 1.69 -12.79 -30.34
N GLU A 436 2.32 -13.17 -31.46
CA GLU A 436 1.60 -13.72 -32.62
C GLU A 436 0.75 -14.93 -32.23
N ARG A 437 1.36 -15.89 -31.54
CA ARG A 437 0.67 -17.10 -31.08
C ARG A 437 -0.53 -16.78 -30.17
N LEU A 438 -0.37 -15.81 -29.26
CA LEU A 438 -1.47 -15.36 -28.39
C LEU A 438 -2.61 -14.71 -29.19
N LEU A 439 -2.28 -13.93 -30.22
CA LEU A 439 -3.26 -13.26 -31.07
C LEU A 439 -4.05 -14.24 -31.95
N GLU A 440 -3.46 -15.37 -32.34
CA GLU A 440 -4.15 -16.43 -33.10
C GLU A 440 -5.24 -17.14 -32.28
N HIS A 441 -5.10 -17.16 -30.95
CA HIS A 441 -6.00 -17.86 -30.03
C HIS A 441 -6.86 -16.94 -29.14
N THR A 442 -7.10 -15.70 -29.57
CA THR A 442 -7.80 -14.69 -28.75
C THR A 442 -9.18 -15.17 -28.27
N ALA A 443 -9.96 -15.84 -29.11
CA ALA A 443 -11.29 -16.33 -28.74
C ALA A 443 -11.25 -17.43 -27.65
N ASP A 444 -10.24 -18.31 -27.69
CA ASP A 444 -10.04 -19.33 -26.67
C ASP A 444 -9.66 -18.69 -25.33
N TYR A 445 -8.82 -17.65 -25.37
CA TYR A 445 -8.47 -16.89 -24.17
C TYR A 445 -9.66 -16.13 -23.60
N GLU A 446 -10.51 -15.48 -24.43
CA GLU A 446 -11.69 -14.76 -23.93
C GLU A 446 -12.60 -15.69 -23.11
N ARG A 447 -12.84 -16.90 -23.60
CA ARG A 447 -13.62 -17.93 -22.89
C ARG A 447 -12.90 -18.37 -21.60
N ARG A 448 -11.63 -18.79 -21.70
CA ARG A 448 -10.86 -19.30 -20.56
C ARG A 448 -10.71 -18.28 -19.45
N LEU A 449 -10.40 -17.02 -19.79
CA LEU A 449 -10.27 -15.93 -18.83
C LEU A 449 -11.60 -15.60 -18.14
N GLY A 450 -12.73 -15.76 -18.85
CA GLY A 450 -14.04 -15.69 -18.24
C GLY A 450 -14.26 -16.77 -17.18
N GLU A 451 -13.94 -18.03 -17.51
CA GLU A 451 -14.03 -19.16 -16.56
C GLU A 451 -13.15 -18.95 -15.33
N LEU A 452 -11.88 -18.57 -15.52
CA LEU A 452 -10.94 -18.31 -14.44
C LEU A 452 -11.39 -17.14 -13.53
N ARG A 453 -11.87 -16.06 -14.13
CA ARG A 453 -12.42 -14.93 -13.37
C ARG A 453 -13.57 -15.39 -12.48
N ASP A 454 -14.53 -16.11 -13.04
CA ASP A 454 -15.73 -16.55 -12.33
C ASP A 454 -15.41 -17.65 -11.30
N GLU A 455 -14.34 -18.40 -11.51
CA GLU A 455 -13.82 -19.39 -10.55
C GLU A 455 -13.09 -18.77 -9.36
N TYR A 456 -12.27 -17.74 -9.59
CA TYR A 456 -11.33 -17.24 -8.58
C TYR A 456 -11.75 -15.94 -7.92
N LEU A 457 -12.63 -15.13 -8.52
CA LEU A 457 -13.14 -13.89 -7.94
C LEU A 457 -14.55 -14.04 -7.40
N TYR A 458 -14.83 -13.37 -6.28
CA TYR A 458 -16.16 -13.34 -5.68
C TYR A 458 -17.04 -12.25 -6.28
N ASN A 459 -18.33 -12.50 -6.30
CA ASN A 459 -19.42 -11.53 -6.47
C ASN A 459 -19.18 -10.49 -7.57
N MET A 460 -18.73 -10.92 -8.75
CA MET A 460 -18.48 -10.01 -9.89
C MET A 460 -19.72 -9.16 -10.22
N GLY A 461 -19.52 -7.82 -10.23
CA GLY A 461 -20.60 -6.85 -10.40
C GLY A 461 -21.36 -6.49 -9.11
N HIS A 462 -21.03 -7.12 -7.98
CA HIS A 462 -21.73 -6.95 -6.70
C HIS A 462 -20.80 -6.65 -5.52
N SER A 463 -19.51 -6.42 -5.74
CA SER A 463 -18.54 -6.16 -4.64
C SER A 463 -18.95 -4.97 -3.78
N GLY A 464 -19.44 -3.91 -4.40
CA GLY A 464 -19.95 -2.72 -3.71
C GLY A 464 -21.14 -3.02 -2.80
N GLU A 465 -22.08 -3.83 -3.25
CA GLU A 465 -23.23 -4.26 -2.46
C GLU A 465 -22.81 -5.11 -1.27
N VAL A 466 -21.96 -6.12 -1.48
CA VAL A 466 -21.51 -7.02 -0.41
C VAL A 466 -20.72 -6.25 0.65
N GLY A 467 -19.72 -5.48 0.23
CA GLY A 467 -18.90 -4.68 1.15
C GLY A 467 -19.70 -3.59 1.86
N GLY A 468 -20.57 -2.89 1.13
CA GLY A 468 -21.43 -1.84 1.67
C GLY A 468 -22.46 -2.37 2.66
N ARG A 469 -23.13 -3.48 2.37
CA ARG A 469 -24.06 -4.14 3.32
C ARG A 469 -23.34 -4.59 4.58
N TYR A 470 -22.13 -5.13 4.45
CA TYR A 470 -21.33 -5.48 5.61
C TYR A 470 -21.08 -4.27 6.51
N ILE A 471 -20.56 -3.18 5.94
CA ILE A 471 -20.28 -1.95 6.70
C ILE A 471 -21.54 -1.41 7.37
N LEU A 472 -22.67 -1.32 6.65
CA LEU A 472 -23.92 -0.84 7.22
C LEU A 472 -24.42 -1.70 8.39
N ARG A 473 -24.27 -3.02 8.28
CA ARG A 473 -24.59 -3.95 9.38
C ARG A 473 -23.74 -3.64 10.61
N GLN A 474 -22.41 -3.49 10.44
CA GLN A 474 -21.51 -3.17 11.55
C GLN A 474 -21.87 -1.84 12.24
N LEU A 475 -22.18 -0.82 11.46
CA LEU A 475 -22.62 0.47 12.00
C LEU A 475 -23.93 0.35 12.79
N LYS A 476 -24.90 -0.44 12.31
CA LYS A 476 -26.17 -0.70 13.02
C LYS A 476 -25.96 -1.46 14.32
N GLU A 477 -25.15 -2.51 14.32
CA GLU A 477 -24.84 -3.32 15.51
C GLU A 477 -24.17 -2.47 16.59
N ARG A 478 -23.23 -1.60 16.21
CA ARG A 478 -22.55 -0.68 17.13
C ARG A 478 -23.46 0.40 17.67
N ALA A 479 -24.34 0.95 16.83
CA ALA A 479 -25.36 1.91 17.28
C ALA A 479 -26.34 1.26 18.28
N ALA A 480 -26.72 0.00 18.07
CA ALA A 480 -27.59 -0.73 18.98
C ALA A 480 -26.90 -0.99 20.34
N LYS A 481 -25.63 -1.39 20.34
CA LYS A 481 -24.84 -1.59 21.57
C LYS A 481 -24.71 -0.29 22.40
N LYS A 482 -24.55 0.85 21.74
CA LYS A 482 -24.50 2.16 22.43
C LYS A 482 -25.83 2.59 23.04
N LYS A 483 -26.95 2.10 22.49
CA LYS A 483 -28.32 2.42 23.00
C LYS A 483 -28.81 1.45 24.07
N ALA A 484 -28.20 0.25 24.22
CA ALA A 484 -28.54 -0.68 25.27
C ALA A 484 -28.17 -0.06 26.63
N PRO A 485 -29.15 0.13 27.58
CA PRO A 485 -28.83 0.69 28.87
C PRO A 485 -27.86 -0.23 29.60
N THR A 486 -26.99 0.40 30.40
CA THR A 486 -26.06 -0.28 31.31
C THR A 486 -26.86 -0.94 32.45
N GLN A 487 -27.60 -2.00 32.16
CA GLN A 487 -28.41 -2.73 33.17
C GLN A 487 -27.57 -3.52 34.18
N GLU A 488 -26.24 -3.49 34.09
CA GLU A 488 -25.37 -4.18 35.06
C GLU A 488 -24.92 -3.31 36.25
N LYS A 489 -25.13 -2.01 36.26
CA LYS A 489 -24.77 -1.16 37.42
C LYS A 489 -25.85 -1.05 38.49
N GLU A 490 -27.10 -1.38 38.20
CA GLU A 490 -28.19 -1.29 39.20
C GLU A 490 -28.39 -2.57 40.03
N LYS A 491 -27.75 -3.68 39.70
CA LYS A 491 -27.82 -4.92 40.50
C LYS A 491 -26.74 -5.05 41.57
N GLY A 492 -25.79 -4.12 41.64
CA GLY A 492 -24.72 -4.08 42.64
C GLY A 492 -25.04 -3.28 43.89
N GLU A 493 -25.98 -2.32 43.82
CA GLU A 493 -26.30 -1.41 44.96
C GLU A 493 -27.53 -1.81 45.80
N GLN A 494 -28.13 -2.98 45.55
CA GLN A 494 -29.23 -3.50 46.38
C GLN A 494 -28.84 -4.71 47.24
N LYS A 495 -27.54 -4.94 47.47
CA LYS A 495 -27.03 -5.95 48.41
C LYS A 495 -25.88 -5.39 49.24
N GLU A 496 -26.10 -4.34 49.96
CA GLU A 496 -25.43 -4.02 51.23
C GLU A 496 -26.47 -3.46 52.22
#